data_e78781a9e07319ddf2328fd1c746d117
#
_entry.id   e78781a9e07319ddf2328fd1c746d117
#
_cell.length_a   1.000
_cell.length_b   1.000
_cell.length_c   1.000
_cell.angle_alpha   90.00
_cell.angle_beta   90.00
_cell.angle_gamma   90.00
#
_symmetry.space_group_name_H-M   'P 1'
#
loop_
_entity.id
_entity.type
_entity.pdbx_description
1 polymer ?
#
loop_
_entity_poly.entity_id
_entity_poly.type
_entity_poly.pdbx_seq_one_letter_code
_entity_poly.pdbx_strand_id
1 'polypeptide(L)'
;PLAAFVPLQSIIPPVVNLPNAIEDNSSDDNDTTYTFRLAYDLNDSVNVYVSSATGFKGTSWNLSRDTAPNATDLALLKAAGLTANAPNQKAGSRFADAEESTVLELGLKARFDRGYFNLAIFDQSIKNFQSSIFNGTGFDLKNAGKQSTEGLEFDLVYYPIDALKLGFSGILLDPIFDDF
;
A
#
# COMPACT_ATOMS: atom_id res chain seq x y z
N PRO A 1 -2.85 -22.78 -33.21
CA PRO A 1 -4.05 -22.68 -32.39
C PRO A 1 -4.20 -21.31 -31.70
N LEU A 2 -3.09 -20.65 -31.28
CA LEU A 2 -3.14 -19.34 -30.60
C LEU A 2 -3.44 -18.17 -31.55
N ALA A 3 -3.20 -18.30 -32.85
CA ALA A 3 -3.45 -17.26 -33.83
C ALA A 3 -4.94 -16.81 -33.89
N ALA A 4 -5.86 -17.70 -33.52
CA ALA A 4 -7.29 -17.37 -33.47
C ALA A 4 -7.64 -16.36 -32.34
N PHE A 5 -6.78 -16.22 -31.31
CA PHE A 5 -6.99 -15.32 -30.19
C PHE A 5 -6.29 -13.96 -30.38
N VAL A 6 -5.47 -13.81 -31.41
CA VAL A 6 -4.75 -12.59 -31.74
C VAL A 6 -5.68 -11.37 -31.86
N PRO A 7 -6.87 -11.45 -32.49
CA PRO A 7 -7.79 -10.31 -32.53
C PRO A 7 -8.38 -9.92 -31.18
N LEU A 8 -8.38 -10.82 -30.19
CA LEU A 8 -8.91 -10.56 -28.86
C LEU A 8 -7.91 -9.81 -27.97
N GLN A 9 -6.65 -9.73 -28.34
CA GLN A 9 -5.62 -9.01 -27.60
C GLN A 9 -5.85 -7.49 -27.53
N SER A 10 -6.66 -6.95 -28.45
CA SER A 10 -7.09 -5.55 -28.37
C SER A 10 -8.19 -5.30 -27.34
N ILE A 11 -8.84 -6.35 -26.85
CA ILE A 11 -10.01 -6.28 -25.97
C ILE A 11 -9.69 -6.86 -24.58
N ILE A 12 -8.79 -7.84 -24.54
CA ILE A 12 -8.41 -8.59 -23.33
C ILE A 12 -6.90 -8.38 -23.08
N PRO A 13 -6.43 -8.38 -21.82
CA PRO A 13 -4.99 -8.39 -21.53
C PRO A 13 -4.29 -9.43 -22.40
N PRO A 14 -3.13 -9.14 -22.99
CA PRO A 14 -2.50 -10.03 -23.96
C PRO A 14 -2.33 -11.43 -23.37
N VAL A 15 -2.94 -12.40 -24.04
CA VAL A 15 -2.87 -13.82 -23.67
C VAL A 15 -1.48 -14.39 -24.03
N VAL A 16 -0.75 -13.69 -24.90
CA VAL A 16 0.60 -14.05 -25.32
C VAL A 16 1.58 -13.19 -24.55
N ASN A 17 2.38 -13.85 -23.75
CA ASN A 17 3.48 -13.21 -23.02
C ASN A 17 4.60 -12.90 -24.04
N LEU A 18 4.66 -11.66 -24.49
CA LEU A 18 5.76 -11.17 -25.30
C LEU A 18 6.85 -10.66 -24.37
N PRO A 19 8.12 -11.08 -24.53
CA PRO A 19 9.18 -10.63 -23.68
C PRO A 19 9.31 -9.10 -23.74
N ASN A 20 9.31 -8.49 -22.58
CA ASN A 20 9.47 -7.06 -22.42
C ASN A 20 10.88 -6.75 -21.94
N ALA A 21 11.70 -6.17 -22.80
CA ALA A 21 13.07 -5.79 -22.50
C ALA A 21 13.28 -4.28 -22.34
N ILE A 22 12.21 -3.49 -22.22
CA ILE A 22 12.29 -2.03 -22.13
C ILE A 22 12.61 -1.59 -20.70
N GLU A 23 12.15 -2.32 -19.72
CA GLU A 23 12.43 -2.07 -18.31
C GLU A 23 13.63 -2.92 -17.86
N ASP A 24 14.48 -2.38 -17.01
CA ASP A 24 15.65 -3.09 -16.47
C ASP A 24 15.26 -4.30 -15.61
N ASN A 25 13.97 -4.42 -15.27
CA ASN A 25 13.38 -5.47 -14.43
C ASN A 25 14.06 -5.61 -13.07
N SER A 26 14.65 -4.54 -12.59
CA SER A 26 15.30 -4.45 -11.29
C SER A 26 15.01 -3.10 -10.65
N SER A 27 14.92 -3.09 -9.34
CA SER A 27 14.88 -1.89 -8.51
C SER A 27 15.81 -2.10 -7.33
N ASP A 28 16.45 -1.04 -6.90
CA ASP A 28 17.30 -1.01 -5.72
C ASP A 28 16.85 0.16 -4.86
N ASP A 29 16.24 -0.17 -3.72
CA ASP A 29 15.68 0.81 -2.81
C ASP A 29 16.44 0.74 -1.48
N ASN A 30 16.75 1.90 -0.92
CA ASN A 30 17.41 2.01 0.37
C ASN A 30 16.80 3.15 1.16
N ASP A 31 16.44 2.88 2.42
CA ASP A 31 15.93 3.89 3.34
C ASP A 31 16.36 3.60 4.78
N THR A 32 16.29 4.62 5.62
CA THR A 32 16.55 4.50 7.06
C THR A 32 15.30 4.93 7.82
N THR A 33 14.66 3.97 8.44
CA THR A 33 13.48 4.23 9.29
C THR A 33 13.89 4.38 10.75
N TYR A 34 13.13 5.16 11.48
CA TYR A 34 13.33 5.36 12.91
C TYR A 34 12.01 5.38 13.68
N THR A 35 12.11 5.10 14.97
CA THR A 35 11.02 5.31 15.92
C THR A 35 11.58 6.03 17.14
N PHE A 36 10.96 7.14 17.49
CA PHE A 36 11.21 7.86 18.73
C PHE A 36 9.95 7.80 19.59
N ARG A 37 10.12 7.49 20.88
CA ARG A 37 9.02 7.43 21.84
C ARG A 37 9.44 8.04 23.16
N LEU A 38 8.61 8.93 23.68
CA LEU A 38 8.67 9.45 25.04
C LEU A 38 7.45 8.97 25.81
N ALA A 39 7.66 8.34 26.95
CA ALA A 39 6.60 7.86 27.83
C ALA A 39 6.80 8.40 29.23
N TYR A 40 5.69 8.67 29.92
CA TYR A 40 5.67 9.19 31.25
C TYR A 40 4.60 8.50 32.11
N ASP A 41 4.98 7.99 33.26
CA ASP A 41 4.06 7.41 34.23
C ASP A 41 3.47 8.53 35.09
N LEU A 42 2.17 8.77 34.91
CA LEU A 42 1.42 9.71 35.73
C LEU A 42 1.25 9.19 37.16
N ASN A 43 1.13 7.88 37.28
CA ASN A 43 1.12 7.11 38.54
C ASN A 43 1.37 5.62 38.21
N ASP A 44 1.32 4.75 39.22
CA ASP A 44 1.56 3.29 39.08
C ASP A 44 0.59 2.58 38.12
N SER A 45 -0.51 3.23 37.78
CA SER A 45 -1.59 2.64 36.98
C SER A 45 -1.82 3.31 35.64
N VAL A 46 -1.25 4.51 35.42
CA VAL A 46 -1.52 5.31 34.22
C VAL A 46 -0.21 5.79 33.61
N ASN A 47 -0.01 5.41 32.36
CA ASN A 47 1.09 5.84 31.51
C ASN A 47 0.56 6.62 30.30
N VAL A 48 1.22 7.71 29.94
CA VAL A 48 0.98 8.44 28.68
C VAL A 48 2.25 8.43 27.84
N TYR A 49 2.08 8.49 26.54
CA TYR A 49 3.22 8.55 25.64
C TYR A 49 2.93 9.34 24.37
N VAL A 50 3.99 9.84 23.77
CA VAL A 50 4.00 10.35 22.41
C VAL A 50 5.06 9.57 21.62
N SER A 51 4.75 9.21 20.38
CA SER A 51 5.71 8.57 19.50
C SER A 51 5.67 9.17 18.10
N SER A 52 6.83 9.19 17.46
CA SER A 52 6.99 9.52 16.04
C SER A 52 7.76 8.39 15.38
N ALA A 53 7.24 7.88 14.28
CA ALA A 53 7.86 6.81 13.54
C ALA A 53 7.84 7.09 12.03
N THR A 54 8.83 6.56 11.33
CA THR A 54 8.83 6.50 9.87
C THR A 54 8.77 5.06 9.40
N GLY A 55 8.19 4.85 8.23
CA GLY A 55 8.13 3.56 7.57
C GLY A 55 8.47 3.68 6.10
N PHE A 56 8.88 2.57 5.52
CA PHE A 56 9.31 2.46 4.14
C PHE A 56 8.77 1.18 3.52
N LYS A 57 8.30 1.28 2.28
CA LYS A 57 7.93 0.14 1.46
C LYS A 57 8.60 0.32 0.10
N GLY A 58 9.45 -0.62 -0.27
CA GLY A 58 10.20 -0.58 -1.52
C GLY A 58 9.33 -0.58 -2.77
N THR A 59 9.95 -0.38 -3.91
CA THR A 59 9.34 -0.47 -5.24
C THR A 59 8.55 -1.76 -5.39
N SER A 60 7.33 -1.66 -5.83
CA SER A 60 6.46 -2.81 -6.12
C SER A 60 6.35 -3.04 -7.62
N TRP A 61 6.41 -4.31 -8.02
CA TRP A 61 6.31 -4.74 -9.41
C TRP A 61 5.05 -5.55 -9.66
N ASN A 62 4.30 -5.20 -10.68
CA ASN A 62 3.20 -6.02 -11.17
C ASN A 62 3.70 -7.03 -12.19
N LEU A 63 4.07 -8.21 -11.72
CA LEU A 63 4.62 -9.29 -12.53
C LEU A 63 3.56 -10.01 -13.39
N SER A 64 2.29 -9.72 -13.20
CA SER A 64 1.20 -10.34 -13.96
C SER A 64 1.00 -9.72 -15.34
N ARG A 65 1.76 -8.67 -15.68
CA ARG A 65 1.58 -7.94 -16.92
C ARG A 65 2.89 -7.61 -17.60
N ASP A 66 2.88 -7.75 -18.90
CA ASP A 66 3.90 -7.15 -19.75
C ASP A 66 3.56 -5.69 -20.01
N THR A 67 4.60 -4.89 -20.11
CA THR A 67 4.52 -3.47 -20.49
C THR A 67 4.83 -3.29 -21.98
N ALA A 68 5.29 -2.11 -22.36
CA ALA A 68 5.61 -1.80 -23.75
C ALA A 68 6.59 -2.84 -24.33
N PRO A 69 6.30 -3.36 -25.52
CA PRO A 69 7.18 -4.31 -26.20
C PRO A 69 8.52 -3.63 -26.57
N ASN A 70 9.58 -4.41 -26.64
CA ASN A 70 10.82 -3.96 -27.24
C ASN A 70 10.65 -3.63 -28.74
N ALA A 71 11.64 -2.99 -29.36
CA ALA A 71 11.55 -2.53 -30.73
C ALA A 71 11.24 -3.65 -31.74
N THR A 72 11.76 -4.86 -31.51
CA THR A 72 11.52 -6.04 -32.36
C THR A 72 10.10 -6.54 -32.23
N ASP A 73 9.62 -6.70 -31.02
CA ASP A 73 8.27 -7.17 -30.73
C ASP A 73 7.22 -6.12 -31.14
N LEU A 74 7.54 -4.82 -30.98
CA LEU A 74 6.70 -3.74 -31.48
C LEU A 74 6.53 -3.81 -33.00
N ALA A 75 7.58 -4.13 -33.74
CA ALA A 75 7.51 -4.30 -35.19
C ALA A 75 6.60 -5.48 -35.58
N LEU A 76 6.69 -6.60 -34.87
CA LEU A 76 5.82 -7.76 -35.05
C LEU A 76 4.37 -7.46 -34.70
N LEU A 77 4.12 -6.76 -33.62
CA LEU A 77 2.77 -6.33 -33.21
C LEU A 77 2.16 -5.37 -34.23
N LYS A 78 2.96 -4.42 -34.76
CA LYS A 78 2.53 -3.52 -35.84
C LYS A 78 2.17 -4.28 -37.10
N ALA A 79 3.01 -5.22 -37.49
CA ALA A 79 2.72 -6.07 -38.67
C ALA A 79 1.47 -6.92 -38.50
N ALA A 80 1.13 -7.29 -37.26
CA ALA A 80 -0.10 -8.01 -36.92
C ALA A 80 -1.33 -7.09 -36.70
N GLY A 81 -1.18 -5.77 -36.78
CA GLY A 81 -2.27 -4.82 -36.56
C GLY A 81 -2.71 -4.65 -35.10
N LEU A 82 -1.88 -5.03 -34.15
CA LEU A 82 -2.24 -5.15 -32.72
C LEU A 82 -1.82 -3.95 -31.86
N THR A 83 -1.09 -2.97 -32.39
CA THR A 83 -0.48 -1.91 -31.58
C THR A 83 -1.39 -0.74 -31.24
N ALA A 84 -2.49 -0.57 -31.96
CA ALA A 84 -3.33 0.62 -31.82
C ALA A 84 -4.08 0.70 -30.47
N ASN A 85 -4.30 -0.44 -29.81
CA ASN A 85 -5.22 -0.53 -28.67
C ASN A 85 -4.74 -1.50 -27.58
N ALA A 86 -3.45 -1.60 -27.35
CA ALA A 86 -2.92 -2.39 -26.23
C ALA A 86 -2.54 -1.49 -25.04
N PRO A 87 -3.51 -1.02 -24.24
CA PRO A 87 -3.28 -0.06 -23.14
C PRO A 87 -2.38 -0.63 -22.06
N ASN A 88 -2.24 -1.96 -22.00
CA ASN A 88 -1.43 -2.67 -21.02
C ASN A 88 0.06 -2.80 -21.39
N GLN A 89 0.47 -2.19 -22.50
CA GLN A 89 1.84 -2.28 -23.03
C GLN A 89 2.57 -0.94 -22.94
N LYS A 90 2.21 -0.10 -21.98
CA LYS A 90 2.92 1.16 -21.74
C LYS A 90 4.09 0.91 -20.78
N ALA A 91 5.29 1.35 -21.18
CA ALA A 91 6.43 1.39 -20.28
C ALA A 91 6.08 2.20 -19.01
N GLY A 92 6.57 1.77 -17.85
CA GLY A 92 6.30 2.43 -16.57
C GLY A 92 4.95 2.09 -15.94
N SER A 93 4.19 1.12 -16.47
CA SER A 93 2.92 0.70 -15.88
C SER A 93 3.02 -0.57 -15.03
N ARG A 94 4.22 -1.16 -14.92
CA ARG A 94 4.46 -2.39 -14.16
C ARG A 94 4.96 -2.17 -12.76
N PHE A 95 5.44 -1.00 -12.43
CA PHE A 95 6.00 -0.71 -11.12
C PHE A 95 5.47 0.59 -10.54
N ALA A 96 5.54 0.69 -9.25
CA ALA A 96 5.35 1.90 -8.49
C ALA A 96 6.58 2.11 -7.61
N ASP A 97 7.06 3.35 -7.55
CA ASP A 97 8.19 3.76 -6.73
C ASP A 97 7.92 3.53 -5.25
N ALA A 98 8.96 3.53 -4.45
CA ALA A 98 8.88 3.31 -3.02
C ALA A 98 7.93 4.29 -2.32
N GLU A 99 7.23 3.79 -1.29
CA GLU A 99 6.41 4.59 -0.37
C GLU A 99 7.21 4.96 0.88
N GLU A 100 7.01 6.17 1.35
CA GLU A 100 7.48 6.64 2.65
C GLU A 100 6.30 6.98 3.54
N SER A 101 6.33 6.53 4.78
CA SER A 101 5.29 6.87 5.76
C SER A 101 5.86 7.55 6.99
N THR A 102 5.05 8.41 7.59
CA THR A 102 5.28 9.02 8.89
C THR A 102 4.05 8.86 9.74
N VAL A 103 4.24 8.57 11.03
CA VAL A 103 3.16 8.46 12.02
C VAL A 103 3.55 9.28 13.24
N LEU A 104 2.63 10.11 13.70
CA LEU A 104 2.66 10.74 15.00
C LEU A 104 1.52 10.17 15.85
N GLU A 105 1.82 9.70 17.05
CA GLU A 105 0.85 9.06 17.93
C GLU A 105 0.95 9.59 19.34
N LEU A 106 -0.20 9.85 19.96
CA LEU A 106 -0.35 10.13 21.38
C LEU A 106 -1.23 9.06 22.00
N GLY A 107 -0.73 8.42 23.06
CA GLY A 107 -1.45 7.33 23.68
C GLY A 107 -1.51 7.40 25.20
N LEU A 108 -2.50 6.71 25.74
CA LEU A 108 -2.75 6.51 27.15
C LEU A 108 -2.92 5.02 27.42
N LYS A 109 -2.27 4.51 28.45
CA LYS A 109 -2.43 3.16 28.98
C LYS A 109 -2.82 3.24 30.44
N ALA A 110 -3.93 2.66 30.79
CA ALA A 110 -4.45 2.63 32.16
C ALA A 110 -4.69 1.20 32.62
N ARG A 111 -4.25 0.87 33.83
CA ARG A 111 -4.57 -0.39 34.52
C ARG A 111 -5.47 -0.11 35.71
N PHE A 112 -6.35 -1.03 35.99
CA PHE A 112 -7.20 -1.03 37.19
C PHE A 112 -7.32 -2.45 37.71
N ASP A 113 -7.83 -2.64 38.90
CA ASP A 113 -7.81 -3.94 39.62
C ASP A 113 -8.27 -5.13 38.77
N ARG A 114 -9.21 -4.92 37.85
CA ARG A 114 -9.84 -5.98 37.07
C ARG A 114 -9.73 -5.75 35.57
N GLY A 115 -8.68 -5.08 35.09
CA GLY A 115 -8.52 -4.90 33.68
C GLY A 115 -7.55 -3.79 33.26
N TYR A 116 -7.65 -3.43 32.00
CA TYR A 116 -6.91 -2.32 31.43
C TYR A 116 -7.66 -1.63 30.32
N PHE A 117 -7.29 -0.38 30.07
CA PHE A 117 -7.77 0.42 28.96
C PHE A 117 -6.58 1.07 28.27
N ASN A 118 -6.53 0.95 26.95
CA ASN A 118 -5.60 1.64 26.08
C ASN A 118 -6.35 2.55 25.13
N LEU A 119 -5.81 3.72 24.87
CA LEU A 119 -6.32 4.69 23.91
C LEU A 119 -5.14 5.27 23.15
N ALA A 120 -5.25 5.39 21.83
CA ALA A 120 -4.31 6.11 21.01
C ALA A 120 -5.04 6.97 19.99
N ILE A 121 -4.53 8.18 19.75
CA ILE A 121 -4.87 9.01 18.61
C ILE A 121 -3.63 9.16 17.77
N PHE A 122 -3.79 9.12 16.45
CA PHE A 122 -2.65 9.20 15.54
C PHE A 122 -2.99 9.96 14.27
N ASP A 123 -1.95 10.55 13.70
CA ASP A 123 -1.91 11.11 12.36
C ASP A 123 -0.85 10.35 11.56
N GLN A 124 -1.25 9.80 10.42
CA GLN A 124 -0.38 9.07 9.50
C GLN A 124 -0.39 9.76 8.14
N SER A 125 0.77 9.89 7.53
CA SER A 125 0.94 10.35 6.16
C SER A 125 1.77 9.35 5.37
N ILE A 126 1.32 9.01 4.16
CA ILE A 126 2.04 8.15 3.22
C ILE A 126 2.27 8.95 1.94
N LYS A 127 3.52 9.13 1.57
CA LYS A 127 3.94 9.73 0.29
C LYS A 127 4.17 8.64 -0.73
N ASN A 128 3.92 8.96 -1.98
CA ASN A 128 4.05 8.02 -3.11
C ASN A 128 3.24 6.74 -2.89
N PHE A 129 2.03 6.87 -2.33
CA PHE A 129 1.17 5.73 -2.04
C PHE A 129 1.00 4.85 -3.28
N GLN A 130 1.37 3.57 -3.18
CA GLN A 130 1.27 2.62 -4.28
C GLN A 130 -0.17 2.15 -4.44
N SER A 131 -0.76 2.42 -5.58
CA SER A 131 -2.14 2.07 -5.89
C SER A 131 -2.25 1.28 -7.19
N SER A 132 -3.20 0.36 -7.23
CA SER A 132 -3.57 -0.35 -8.45
C SER A 132 -4.83 0.29 -9.02
N ILE A 133 -4.71 0.89 -10.20
CA ILE A 133 -5.79 1.61 -10.86
C ILE A 133 -6.31 0.77 -12.03
N PHE A 134 -7.62 0.51 -12.05
CA PHE A 134 -8.25 -0.20 -13.15
C PHE A 134 -8.33 0.70 -14.40
N ASN A 135 -7.77 0.23 -15.52
CA ASN A 135 -7.69 0.99 -16.79
C ASN A 135 -8.72 0.54 -17.84
N GLY A 136 -9.73 -0.25 -17.45
CA GLY A 136 -10.74 -0.80 -18.34
C GLY A 136 -10.46 -2.22 -18.83
N THR A 137 -9.22 -2.66 -18.83
CA THR A 137 -8.80 -4.02 -19.23
C THR A 137 -7.93 -4.71 -18.18
N GLY A 138 -7.48 -3.96 -17.16
CA GLY A 138 -6.69 -4.47 -16.07
C GLY A 138 -6.21 -3.37 -15.12
N PHE A 139 -5.21 -3.69 -14.32
CA PHE A 139 -4.71 -2.79 -13.30
C PHE A 139 -3.32 -2.28 -13.67
N ASP A 140 -3.16 -0.97 -13.72
CA ASP A 140 -1.87 -0.28 -13.72
C ASP A 140 -1.41 -0.09 -12.28
N LEU A 141 -0.17 -0.40 -11.97
CA LEU A 141 0.44 -0.07 -10.71
C LEU A 141 1.09 1.31 -10.81
N LYS A 142 0.72 2.22 -9.94
CA LYS A 142 1.18 3.62 -9.94
C LYS A 142 1.28 4.17 -8.53
N ASN A 143 2.05 5.22 -8.39
CA ASN A 143 2.01 6.04 -7.18
C ASN A 143 0.84 7.03 -7.28
N ALA A 144 -0.05 6.98 -6.32
CA ALA A 144 -0.90 8.11 -5.95
C ALA A 144 -0.04 9.09 -5.12
N GLY A 145 -0.28 10.38 -5.18
CA GLY A 145 0.60 11.36 -4.58
C GLY A 145 0.77 11.18 -3.07
N LYS A 146 -0.21 11.57 -2.30
CA LYS A 146 -0.17 11.52 -0.83
C LYS A 146 -1.50 11.05 -0.25
N GLN A 147 -1.42 10.17 0.74
CA GLN A 147 -2.54 9.78 1.59
C GLN A 147 -2.26 10.20 3.02
N SER A 148 -3.25 10.78 3.69
CA SER A 148 -3.25 11.03 5.13
C SER A 148 -4.38 10.29 5.82
N THR A 149 -4.18 9.93 7.08
CA THR A 149 -5.19 9.25 7.88
C THR A 149 -5.08 9.70 9.32
N GLU A 150 -6.11 10.37 9.81
CA GLU A 150 -6.29 10.56 11.24
C GLU A 150 -7.05 9.38 11.83
N GLY A 151 -6.67 8.95 13.01
CA GLY A 151 -7.28 7.80 13.64
C GLY A 151 -7.33 7.85 15.15
N LEU A 152 -8.31 7.12 15.69
CA LEU A 152 -8.43 6.84 17.12
C LEU A 152 -8.60 5.34 17.29
N GLU A 153 -7.77 4.74 18.14
CA GLU A 153 -7.81 3.33 18.50
C GLU A 153 -8.03 3.18 20.00
N PHE A 154 -8.85 2.21 20.39
CA PHE A 154 -9.03 1.88 21.79
C PHE A 154 -9.13 0.37 22.00
N ASP A 155 -8.71 -0.07 23.19
CA ASP A 155 -8.78 -1.45 23.64
C ASP A 155 -9.09 -1.48 25.15
N LEU A 156 -10.15 -2.19 25.53
CA LEU A 156 -10.60 -2.38 26.89
C LEU A 156 -10.69 -3.88 27.20
N VAL A 157 -10.06 -4.29 28.28
CA VAL A 157 -10.25 -5.62 28.86
C VAL A 157 -10.72 -5.48 30.29
N TYR A 158 -11.76 -6.24 30.64
CA TYR A 158 -12.34 -6.25 31.97
C TYR A 158 -12.67 -7.66 32.43
N TYR A 159 -12.34 -7.96 33.67
CA TYR A 159 -12.61 -9.24 34.34
C TYR A 159 -13.67 -9.01 35.45
N PRO A 160 -14.98 -9.10 35.15
CA PRO A 160 -16.02 -8.92 36.18
C PRO A 160 -15.91 -9.94 37.30
N ILE A 161 -15.50 -11.15 36.98
CA ILE A 161 -15.13 -12.23 37.89
C ILE A 161 -13.90 -12.95 37.33
N ASP A 162 -13.18 -13.72 38.13
CA ASP A 162 -11.91 -14.37 37.70
C ASP A 162 -12.10 -15.36 36.53
N ALA A 163 -13.29 -15.94 36.40
CA ALA A 163 -13.61 -16.88 35.33
C ALA A 163 -14.12 -16.23 34.03
N LEU A 164 -14.34 -14.90 33.99
CA LEU A 164 -14.92 -14.21 32.84
C LEU A 164 -14.06 -13.03 32.41
N LYS A 165 -13.61 -13.07 31.14
CA LYS A 165 -12.92 -11.98 30.46
C LYS A 165 -13.87 -11.35 29.44
N LEU A 166 -14.04 -10.05 29.51
CA LEU A 166 -14.71 -9.24 28.51
C LEU A 166 -13.65 -8.39 27.79
N GLY A 167 -13.68 -8.38 26.45
CA GLY A 167 -12.82 -7.55 25.61
C GLY A 167 -13.67 -6.69 24.68
N PHE A 168 -13.29 -5.42 24.54
CA PHE A 168 -13.92 -4.48 23.62
C PHE A 168 -12.83 -3.61 23.00
N SER A 169 -12.71 -3.64 21.68
CA SER A 169 -11.74 -2.86 20.94
C SER A 169 -12.36 -2.26 19.68
N GLY A 170 -11.78 -1.17 19.22
CA GLY A 170 -12.24 -0.51 18.00
C GLY A 170 -11.24 0.51 17.50
N ILE A 171 -11.41 0.85 16.23
CA ILE A 171 -10.66 1.89 15.54
C ILE A 171 -11.61 2.74 14.73
N LEU A 172 -11.41 4.06 14.77
CA LEU A 172 -12.07 5.04 13.92
C LEU A 172 -10.99 5.67 13.04
N LEU A 173 -11.23 5.70 11.72
CA LEU A 173 -10.27 6.21 10.73
C LEU A 173 -10.95 7.24 9.84
N ASP A 174 -10.23 8.31 9.51
CA ASP A 174 -10.60 9.30 8.50
C ASP A 174 -9.48 9.38 7.44
N PRO A 175 -9.48 8.46 6.45
CA PRO A 175 -8.48 8.46 5.39
C PRO A 175 -8.82 9.47 4.28
N ILE A 176 -7.84 10.25 3.85
CA ILE A 176 -7.95 11.26 2.80
C ILE A 176 -6.82 11.03 1.79
N PHE A 177 -7.15 11.10 0.50
CA PHE A 177 -6.15 11.25 -0.57
C PHE A 177 -5.94 12.75 -0.80
N ASP A 178 -4.77 13.24 -0.42
CA ASP A 178 -4.42 14.66 -0.56
C ASP A 178 -4.05 15.02 -2.02
N ASP A 179 -3.54 14.02 -2.75
CA ASP A 179 -3.14 14.14 -4.16
C ASP A 179 -3.30 12.78 -4.84
N PHE A 180 -4.00 12.77 -6.02
CA PHE A 180 -4.34 11.54 -6.74
C PHE A 180 -4.20 11.70 -8.26
#